data_d2ec42843ad86cf1207a762d2f460679
#
_entry.id   d2ec42843ad86cf1207a762d2f460679
#
_cell.length_a   1.000
_cell.length_b   1.000
_cell.length_c   1.000
_cell.angle_alpha   90.00
_cell.angle_beta   90.00
_cell.angle_gamma   90.00
#
_symmetry.space_group_name_H-M   'P 1'
#
loop_
_entity.id
_entity.type
_entity.pdbx_description
1 polymer ?
#
loop_
_entity_poly.entity_id
_entity_poly.type
_entity_poly.pdbx_seq_one_letter_code
_entity_poly.pdbx_strand_id
1 'polypeptide(L)'
;MDGLATGVSVPLDIRSLMTRFSIHEQITRLVCVEGWSAVAWWAGLRIDDLLRAYPPASQAKWVRVESSVNLDASGTPDSYYVSIDMATARHPQTLLATHFSGQRLTVEHGAPLRLLVPIKLGLKNVKAITKLTYVAQEPRDYWAERGYSYYDGI
;
A
#
# COMPACT_ATOMS: atom_id res chain seq x y z
N MET A 1 9.52 -4.33 7.63
CA MET A 1 8.98 -2.99 7.91
C MET A 1 10.04 -2.15 8.59
N ASP A 2 10.30 -0.96 8.10
CA ASP A 2 11.41 -0.09 8.51
C ASP A 2 10.91 1.31 8.94
N GLY A 3 11.81 2.13 9.51
CA GLY A 3 11.51 3.50 9.92
C GLY A 3 10.67 3.62 11.19
N LEU A 4 10.69 2.59 12.02
CA LEU A 4 9.95 2.52 13.28
C LEU A 4 10.57 3.42 14.36
N ALA A 5 9.77 3.83 15.35
CA ALA A 5 10.22 4.59 16.51
C ALA A 5 11.30 3.85 17.31
N THR A 6 11.32 2.52 17.26
CA THR A 6 12.33 1.67 17.91
C THR A 6 13.68 1.67 17.20
N GLY A 7 13.75 2.16 15.94
CA GLY A 7 14.93 2.08 15.09
C GLY A 7 15.24 0.67 14.57
N VAL A 8 14.44 -0.34 14.89
CA VAL A 8 14.66 -1.73 14.52
C VAL A 8 13.66 -2.17 13.46
N SER A 9 14.17 -2.81 12.39
CA SER A 9 13.31 -3.40 11.35
C SER A 9 12.54 -4.60 11.89
N VAL A 10 11.26 -4.71 11.51
CA VAL A 10 10.39 -5.81 11.93
C VAL A 10 9.96 -6.62 10.71
N PRO A 11 10.25 -7.93 10.66
CA PRO A 11 9.66 -8.83 9.69
C PRO A 11 8.16 -9.02 10.01
N LEU A 12 7.32 -8.93 8.99
CA LEU A 12 5.88 -9.17 9.09
C LEU A 12 5.51 -10.31 8.15
N ASP A 13 4.79 -11.30 8.66
CA ASP A 13 4.21 -12.35 7.84
C ASP A 13 2.67 -12.21 7.79
N ILE A 14 2.08 -12.68 6.69
CA ILE A 14 0.65 -12.51 6.42
C ILE A 14 -0.22 -13.22 7.46
N ARG A 15 0.19 -14.39 7.94
CA ARG A 15 -0.58 -15.14 8.95
C ARG A 15 -0.65 -14.34 10.25
N SER A 16 0.48 -13.85 10.72
CA SER A 16 0.56 -13.02 11.92
C SER A 16 -0.26 -11.73 11.78
N LEU A 17 -0.21 -11.07 10.62
CA LEU A 17 -1.04 -9.90 10.34
C LEU A 17 -2.54 -10.23 10.44
N MET A 18 -2.98 -11.31 9.81
CA MET A 18 -4.41 -11.69 9.79
C MET A 18 -4.92 -12.19 11.15
N THR A 19 -4.06 -12.69 12.02
CA THR A 19 -4.46 -13.13 13.37
C THR A 19 -4.39 -12.01 14.41
N ARG A 20 -3.51 -11.03 14.22
CA ARG A 20 -3.28 -9.95 15.17
C ARG A 20 -4.20 -8.75 14.96
N PHE A 21 -4.60 -8.49 13.73
CA PHE A 21 -5.38 -7.30 13.38
C PHE A 21 -6.80 -7.65 12.95
N SER A 22 -7.74 -6.76 13.25
CA SER A 22 -9.11 -6.86 12.75
C SER A 22 -9.14 -6.73 11.24
N ILE A 23 -9.90 -7.60 10.59
CA ILE A 23 -10.16 -7.52 9.16
C ILE A 23 -11.38 -6.62 8.95
N HIS A 24 -11.19 -5.58 8.15
CA HIS A 24 -12.22 -4.64 7.74
C HIS A 24 -12.64 -4.91 6.31
N GLU A 25 -13.93 -4.82 6.06
CA GLU A 25 -14.52 -5.00 4.74
C GLU A 25 -15.03 -3.66 4.21
N GLN A 26 -14.87 -3.45 2.92
CA GLN A 26 -15.44 -2.28 2.24
C GLN A 26 -15.71 -2.56 0.77
N ILE A 27 -16.78 -1.95 0.27
CA ILE A 27 -17.04 -1.83 -1.16
C ILE A 27 -16.57 -0.44 -1.58
N THR A 28 -15.70 -0.39 -2.57
CA THR A 28 -15.12 0.88 -2.99
C THR A 28 -14.84 0.92 -4.49
N ARG A 29 -14.90 2.13 -5.03
CA ARG A 29 -14.51 2.41 -6.41
C ARG A 29 -13.01 2.66 -6.50
N LEU A 30 -12.34 1.97 -7.40
CA LEU A 30 -10.99 2.28 -7.84
C LEU A 30 -11.06 3.03 -9.16
N VAL A 31 -10.33 4.12 -9.30
CA VAL A 31 -10.27 4.96 -10.50
C VAL A 31 -8.88 4.86 -11.10
N CYS A 32 -8.78 4.44 -12.35
CA CYS A 32 -7.51 4.36 -13.06
C CYS A 32 -7.18 5.70 -13.73
N VAL A 33 -5.91 6.03 -13.83
CA VAL A 33 -5.42 7.20 -14.59
C VAL A 33 -5.79 7.14 -16.06
N GLU A 34 -6.02 5.94 -16.62
CA GLU A 34 -6.47 5.70 -17.99
C GLU A 34 -7.96 5.98 -18.22
N GLY A 35 -8.69 6.49 -17.20
CA GLY A 35 -10.09 6.93 -17.34
C GLY A 35 -11.15 5.86 -17.06
N TRP A 36 -10.80 4.62 -16.81
CA TRP A 36 -11.76 3.59 -16.38
C TRP A 36 -11.84 3.49 -14.85
N SER A 37 -12.90 2.91 -14.37
CA SER A 37 -13.06 2.61 -12.94
C SER A 37 -13.80 1.30 -12.72
N ALA A 38 -13.59 0.70 -11.55
CA ALA A 38 -14.28 -0.51 -11.12
C ALA A 38 -14.69 -0.40 -9.65
N VAL A 39 -15.87 -0.94 -9.33
CA VAL A 39 -16.32 -1.09 -7.95
C VAL A 39 -16.09 -2.54 -7.53
N ALA A 40 -15.51 -2.72 -6.35
CA ALA A 40 -15.18 -4.04 -5.86
C ALA A 40 -15.28 -4.12 -4.33
N TRP A 41 -15.51 -5.33 -3.82
CA TRP A 41 -15.51 -5.64 -2.40
C TRP A 41 -14.12 -6.14 -1.98
N TRP A 42 -13.54 -5.46 -1.01
CA TRP A 42 -12.22 -5.72 -0.46
C TRP A 42 -12.28 -6.02 1.02
N ALA A 43 -11.37 -6.88 1.50
CA ALA A 43 -11.16 -7.06 2.92
C ALA A 43 -9.66 -7.10 3.26
N GLY A 44 -9.32 -6.53 4.42
CA GLY A 44 -7.94 -6.44 4.89
C GLY A 44 -7.82 -5.66 6.20
N LEU A 45 -6.59 -5.45 6.64
CA LEU A 45 -6.32 -4.64 7.82
C LEU A 45 -6.14 -3.16 7.43
N ARG A 46 -6.55 -2.25 8.31
CA ARG A 46 -6.28 -0.81 8.13
C ARG A 46 -4.79 -0.53 8.36
N ILE A 47 -4.23 0.33 7.54
CA ILE A 47 -2.84 0.78 7.79
C ILE A 47 -2.75 1.54 9.12
N ASP A 48 -3.78 2.28 9.54
CA ASP A 48 -3.77 2.99 10.83
C ASP A 48 -3.63 2.04 12.03
N ASP A 49 -4.21 0.85 11.97
CA ASP A 49 -4.04 -0.16 13.02
C ASP A 49 -2.58 -0.68 13.06
N LEU A 50 -1.96 -0.84 11.89
CA LEU A 50 -0.55 -1.19 11.80
C LEU A 50 0.36 -0.07 12.32
N LEU A 51 0.06 1.20 11.99
CA LEU A 51 0.77 2.39 12.49
C LEU A 51 0.70 2.52 14.02
N ARG A 52 -0.40 2.10 14.63
CA ARG A 52 -0.56 2.08 16.11
C ARG A 52 0.24 0.97 16.74
N ALA A 53 0.27 -0.22 16.13
CA ALA A 53 0.99 -1.38 16.66
C ALA A 53 2.51 -1.29 16.44
N TYR A 54 2.91 -0.62 15.37
CA TYR A 54 4.29 -0.39 14.96
C TYR A 54 4.51 1.10 14.68
N PRO A 55 4.63 1.93 15.73
CA PRO A 55 4.67 3.37 15.57
C PRO A 55 5.85 3.83 14.70
N PRO A 56 5.61 4.78 13.78
CA PRO A 56 6.68 5.40 13.01
C PRO A 56 7.59 6.25 13.91
N ALA A 57 8.83 6.46 13.49
CA ALA A 57 9.69 7.47 14.08
C ALA A 57 9.01 8.85 14.02
N SER A 58 9.24 9.71 15.02
CA SER A 58 8.52 10.98 15.20
C SER A 58 8.62 11.93 14.01
N GLN A 59 9.73 11.88 13.26
CA GLN A 59 9.96 12.67 12.06
C GLN A 59 9.29 12.11 10.80
N ALA A 60 8.74 10.88 10.83
CA ALA A 60 8.15 10.23 9.66
C ALA A 60 6.86 10.94 9.23
N LYS A 61 6.80 11.28 7.95
CA LYS A 61 5.65 11.96 7.31
C LYS A 61 5.00 11.14 6.21
N TRP A 62 5.66 10.05 5.77
CA TRP A 62 5.26 9.26 4.63
C TRP A 62 5.40 7.78 4.90
N VAL A 63 4.60 6.99 4.19
CA VAL A 63 4.73 5.53 4.08
C VAL A 63 5.12 5.20 2.65
N ARG A 64 6.31 4.66 2.46
CA ARG A 64 6.75 4.07 1.19
C ARG A 64 6.37 2.60 1.18
N VAL A 65 5.75 2.17 0.08
CA VAL A 65 5.28 0.80 -0.14
C VAL A 65 5.97 0.25 -1.37
N GLU A 66 6.69 -0.86 -1.21
CA GLU A 66 7.45 -1.50 -2.29
C GLU A 66 6.82 -2.85 -2.65
N SER A 67 6.90 -3.19 -3.92
CA SER A 67 6.33 -4.39 -4.55
C SER A 67 7.40 -5.37 -5.00
N SER A 68 7.01 -6.64 -5.14
CA SER A 68 7.80 -7.62 -5.90
C SER A 68 7.59 -7.53 -7.42
N VAL A 69 6.63 -6.70 -7.87
CA VAL A 69 6.35 -6.55 -9.30
C VAL A 69 7.49 -5.78 -9.95
N ASN A 70 8.12 -6.39 -10.94
CA ASN A 70 9.07 -5.73 -11.83
C ASN A 70 8.33 -5.24 -13.07
N LEU A 71 8.48 -3.96 -13.42
CA LEU A 71 7.83 -3.35 -14.58
C LEU A 71 8.71 -3.37 -15.83
N ASP A 72 10.00 -3.65 -15.69
CA ASP A 72 10.88 -3.82 -16.84
C ASP A 72 10.81 -5.27 -17.37
N ALA A 73 10.28 -5.41 -18.57
CA ALA A 73 10.20 -6.69 -19.27
C ALA A 73 11.57 -7.22 -19.75
N SER A 74 12.61 -6.38 -19.77
CA SER A 74 13.98 -6.79 -20.16
C SER A 74 14.71 -7.59 -19.07
N GLY A 75 14.13 -7.64 -17.84
CA GLY A 75 14.72 -8.31 -16.69
C GLY A 75 15.63 -7.42 -15.85
N THR A 76 15.82 -6.16 -16.21
CA THR A 76 16.49 -5.18 -15.35
C THR A 76 15.64 -4.94 -14.10
N PRO A 77 16.22 -4.90 -12.89
CA PRO A 77 15.45 -4.62 -11.68
C PRO A 77 14.80 -3.23 -11.74
N ASP A 78 13.49 -3.18 -11.90
CA ASP A 78 12.67 -1.97 -11.90
C ASP A 78 11.40 -2.22 -11.08
N SER A 79 11.59 -2.49 -9.79
CA SER A 79 10.51 -2.84 -8.87
C SER A 79 9.57 -1.66 -8.65
N TYR A 80 8.27 -1.95 -8.71
CA TYR A 80 7.24 -0.94 -8.48
C TYR A 80 7.19 -0.48 -7.01
N TYR A 81 7.06 0.81 -6.79
CA TYR A 81 6.90 1.41 -5.46
C TYR A 81 6.09 2.69 -5.53
N VAL A 82 5.40 2.99 -4.43
CA VAL A 82 4.67 4.25 -4.26
C VAL A 82 4.92 4.82 -2.87
N SER A 83 4.52 6.07 -2.70
CA SER A 83 4.53 6.75 -1.41
C SER A 83 3.18 7.41 -1.17
N ILE A 84 2.70 7.32 0.06
CA ILE A 84 1.51 8.00 0.55
C ILE A 84 1.85 8.78 1.81
N ASP A 85 1.27 9.96 1.98
CA ASP A 85 1.41 10.74 3.20
C ASP A 85 0.71 10.08 4.39
N MET A 86 1.07 10.49 5.62
CA MET A 86 0.51 9.90 6.84
C MET A 86 -1.00 10.12 6.98
N ALA A 87 -1.55 11.22 6.46
CA ALA A 87 -2.99 11.46 6.49
C ALA A 87 -3.72 10.46 5.59
N THR A 88 -3.20 10.23 4.39
CA THR A 88 -3.67 9.19 3.47
C THR A 88 -3.52 7.79 4.07
N ALA A 89 -2.40 7.49 4.71
CA ALA A 89 -2.16 6.20 5.36
C ALA A 89 -3.15 5.94 6.52
N ARG A 90 -3.50 6.98 7.28
CA ARG A 90 -4.46 6.91 8.39
C ARG A 90 -5.92 7.00 7.95
N HIS A 91 -6.18 7.24 6.68
CA HIS A 91 -7.55 7.31 6.18
C HIS A 91 -8.29 5.99 6.43
N PRO A 92 -9.54 6.01 6.96
CA PRO A 92 -10.24 4.78 7.36
C PRO A 92 -10.48 3.79 6.22
N GLN A 93 -10.45 4.22 4.97
CA GLN A 93 -10.57 3.36 3.79
C GLN A 93 -9.22 2.88 3.23
N THR A 94 -8.09 3.29 3.82
CA THR A 94 -6.78 2.80 3.38
C THR A 94 -6.49 1.46 4.03
N LEU A 95 -6.47 0.40 3.21
CA LEU A 95 -6.27 -0.98 3.64
C LEU A 95 -5.00 -1.60 3.07
N LEU A 96 -4.45 -2.52 3.82
CA LEU A 96 -3.63 -3.62 3.31
C LEU A 96 -4.58 -4.80 3.06
N ALA A 97 -5.06 -4.92 1.82
CA ALA A 97 -6.06 -5.90 1.46
C ALA A 97 -5.44 -7.28 1.25
N THR A 98 -6.13 -8.31 1.75
CA THR A 98 -5.80 -9.73 1.63
C THR A 98 -6.88 -10.52 0.87
N HIS A 99 -8.07 -9.93 0.71
CA HIS A 99 -9.22 -10.53 0.03
C HIS A 99 -9.83 -9.58 -0.99
N PHE A 100 -10.40 -10.18 -2.02
CA PHE A 100 -11.16 -9.56 -3.09
C PHE A 100 -12.42 -10.41 -3.36
N SER A 101 -13.58 -9.78 -3.37
CA SER A 101 -14.88 -10.45 -3.60
C SER A 101 -15.08 -11.70 -2.75
N GLY A 102 -14.76 -11.63 -1.44
CA GLY A 102 -14.93 -12.71 -0.48
C GLY A 102 -13.88 -13.83 -0.52
N GLN A 103 -12.92 -13.76 -1.45
CA GLN A 103 -11.87 -14.76 -1.61
C GLN A 103 -10.49 -14.17 -1.35
N ARG A 104 -9.51 -15.00 -1.02
CA ARG A 104 -8.12 -14.55 -0.94
C ARG A 104 -7.66 -13.99 -2.28
N LEU A 105 -6.79 -12.98 -2.23
CA LEU A 105 -6.22 -12.41 -3.44
C LEU A 105 -5.55 -13.48 -4.30
N THR A 106 -5.76 -13.41 -5.61
CA THR A 106 -4.96 -14.12 -6.60
C THR A 106 -3.69 -13.33 -6.93
N VAL A 107 -2.76 -13.91 -7.66
CA VAL A 107 -1.54 -13.23 -8.13
C VAL A 107 -1.90 -11.97 -8.93
N GLU A 108 -2.89 -12.08 -9.84
CA GLU A 108 -3.36 -10.97 -10.69
C GLU A 108 -3.95 -9.83 -9.86
N HIS A 109 -4.58 -10.13 -8.73
CA HIS A 109 -5.14 -9.13 -7.80
C HIS A 109 -4.14 -8.64 -6.75
N GLY A 110 -2.89 -9.16 -6.77
CA GLY A 110 -1.78 -8.68 -5.95
C GLY A 110 -1.55 -9.47 -4.67
N ALA A 111 -1.80 -10.80 -4.71
CA ALA A 111 -1.45 -11.67 -3.59
C ALA A 111 0.04 -11.54 -3.20
N PRO A 112 0.38 -11.78 -1.91
CA PRO A 112 -0.53 -12.08 -0.80
C PRO A 112 -1.14 -10.84 -0.13
N LEU A 113 -0.63 -9.65 -0.42
CA LEU A 113 -1.00 -8.38 0.20
C LEU A 113 -0.93 -7.25 -0.82
N ARG A 114 -1.96 -6.40 -0.87
CA ARG A 114 -1.94 -5.21 -1.70
C ARG A 114 -2.38 -3.97 -0.95
N LEU A 115 -1.90 -2.81 -1.39
CA LEU A 115 -2.39 -1.52 -0.93
C LEU A 115 -3.71 -1.18 -1.64
N LEU A 116 -4.68 -0.69 -0.86
CA LEU A 116 -5.93 -0.12 -1.34
C LEU A 116 -6.06 1.29 -0.78
N VAL A 117 -6.07 2.29 -1.65
CA VAL A 117 -6.19 3.72 -1.31
C VAL A 117 -7.27 4.34 -2.19
N PRO A 118 -8.57 4.24 -1.85
CA PRO A 118 -9.67 4.66 -2.72
C PRO A 118 -9.67 6.16 -3.07
N ILE A 119 -9.10 6.99 -2.21
CA ILE A 119 -8.99 8.44 -2.40
C ILE A 119 -7.83 8.85 -3.34
N LYS A 120 -7.15 7.88 -3.90
CA LYS A 120 -6.05 8.07 -4.86
C LYS A 120 -6.29 7.25 -6.12
N LEU A 121 -5.73 7.70 -7.23
CA LEU A 121 -5.75 6.96 -8.48
C LEU A 121 -5.15 5.56 -8.35
N GLY A 122 -5.56 4.66 -9.23
CA GLY A 122 -5.20 3.24 -9.23
C GLY A 122 -3.69 2.97 -9.13
N LEU A 123 -2.88 3.85 -9.69
CA LEU A 123 -1.42 3.74 -9.63
C LEU A 123 -0.85 3.80 -8.20
N LYS A 124 -1.56 4.36 -7.21
CA LYS A 124 -1.15 4.29 -5.79
C LYS A 124 -1.52 2.96 -5.11
N ASN A 125 -2.28 2.10 -5.75
CA ASN A 125 -2.78 0.84 -5.17
C ASN A 125 -1.84 -0.34 -5.48
N VAL A 126 -0.68 -0.37 -4.82
CA VAL A 126 0.42 -1.34 -5.04
C VAL A 126 -0.01 -2.77 -4.80
N LYS A 127 0.29 -3.67 -5.74
CA LYS A 127 0.11 -5.12 -5.64
C LYS A 127 1.37 -5.80 -5.09
N ALA A 128 1.21 -6.99 -4.51
CA ALA A 128 2.29 -7.89 -4.10
C ALA A 128 3.35 -7.17 -3.24
N ILE A 129 2.90 -6.60 -2.13
CA ILE A 129 3.75 -5.81 -1.22
C ILE A 129 4.83 -6.67 -0.60
N THR A 130 6.07 -6.17 -0.65
CA THR A 130 7.23 -6.79 -0.01
C THR A 130 7.79 -5.97 1.14
N LYS A 131 7.60 -4.64 1.10
CA LYS A 131 8.19 -3.77 2.11
C LYS A 131 7.32 -2.53 2.38
N LEU A 132 7.29 -2.14 3.65
CA LEU A 132 6.75 -0.88 4.13
C LEU A 132 7.86 -0.13 4.87
N THR A 133 8.05 1.14 4.55
CA THR A 133 9.06 1.98 5.19
C THR A 133 8.45 3.32 5.57
N TYR A 134 8.61 3.73 6.82
CA TYR A 134 8.27 5.08 7.25
C TYR A 134 9.44 6.01 6.97
N VAL A 135 9.18 7.14 6.33
CA VAL A 135 10.23 8.09 5.93
C VAL A 135 9.87 9.53 6.29
N ALA A 136 10.90 10.31 6.64
CA ALA A 136 10.75 11.70 7.07
C ALA A 136 10.58 12.66 5.89
N GLN A 137 11.34 12.43 4.83
CA GLN A 137 11.30 13.24 3.62
C GLN A 137 10.34 12.64 2.62
N GLU A 138 9.73 13.50 1.79
CA GLU A 138 8.87 13.08 0.69
C GLU A 138 9.66 12.19 -0.29
N PRO A 139 9.40 10.88 -0.32
CA PRO A 139 10.04 10.02 -1.30
C PRO A 139 9.24 10.13 -2.59
N ARG A 140 9.90 10.41 -3.70
CA ARG A 140 9.25 10.29 -5.00
C ARG A 140 8.84 8.84 -5.23
N ASP A 141 7.79 8.60 -5.97
CA ASP A 141 7.37 7.26 -6.33
C ASP A 141 7.64 6.98 -7.82
N TYR A 142 7.42 5.73 -8.21
CA TYR A 142 7.74 5.22 -9.53
C TYR A 142 7.20 6.10 -10.66
N TRP A 143 5.92 6.47 -10.62
CA TRP A 143 5.30 7.28 -11.68
C TRP A 143 5.60 8.77 -11.55
N ALA A 144 5.77 9.29 -10.33
CA ALA A 144 6.19 10.67 -10.12
C ALA A 144 7.59 10.94 -10.69
N GLU A 145 8.50 9.96 -10.65
CA GLU A 145 9.81 10.04 -11.29
C GLU A 145 9.74 10.01 -12.82
N ARG A 146 8.59 9.57 -13.37
CA ARG A 146 8.28 9.52 -14.80
C ARG A 146 7.32 10.61 -15.27
N GLY A 147 7.13 11.67 -14.47
CA GLY A 147 6.40 12.88 -14.84
C GLY A 147 4.92 12.90 -14.46
N TYR A 148 4.40 11.89 -13.77
CA TYR A 148 3.04 11.91 -13.22
C TYR A 148 2.96 12.78 -11.96
N SER A 149 1.73 13.15 -11.58
CA SER A 149 1.53 13.83 -10.29
C SER A 149 1.96 12.94 -9.14
N TYR A 150 2.66 13.51 -8.19
CA TYR A 150 2.99 12.81 -6.96
C TYR A 150 1.75 12.56 -6.09
N TYR A 151 0.84 13.51 -6.06
CA TYR A 151 -0.32 13.45 -5.17
C TYR A 151 -1.38 12.44 -5.63
N ASP A 152 -1.68 12.39 -6.94
CA ASP A 152 -2.60 11.44 -7.59
C ASP A 152 -3.93 11.23 -6.84
N GLY A 153 -4.50 12.31 -6.31
CA GLY A 153 -5.81 12.33 -5.67
C GLY A 153 -6.96 12.35 -6.68
N ILE A 154 -8.13 11.90 -6.24
CA ILE A 154 -9.40 11.97 -6.99
C ILE A 154 -10.37 12.92 -6.29
#